data_7fdd51007d72bf9e4e6acc76d16423ed
#
_entry.id   7fdd51007d72bf9e4e6acc76d16423ed
#
_cell.length_a   1.000
_cell.length_b   1.000
_cell.length_c   1.000
_cell.angle_alpha   90.00
_cell.angle_beta   90.00
_cell.angle_gamma   90.00
#
_symmetry.space_group_name_H-M   'P 1'
#
loop_
_entity.id
_entity.type
_entity.pdbx_description
1 polymer ?
#
loop_
_entity_poly.entity_id
_entity_poly.type
_entity_poly.pdbx_seq_one_letter_code
_entity_poly.pdbx_strand_id
1 'polypeptide(L)'
;MHQTKTGILLANLGTPDAPTPGAVKRYLRQFLSDKRVVDTSRLLWWPLLRGVILPIRSPRVAKLYQSVWMEEGSPLMVYSRRQQQALAARLPDTPVALGMSYGSPSLASAVDDLLAQGVGHIVVLPLYPQYSCSTVAAVWDELARILAKKRAIPGISFIRDYAGDPDYIHALAASVRASFAVHGEPDLLLLSYHGIPQRYANQGDDYPQRCRDTTRELVSALGLPPERVMMTFQSRFGREPWLTPYTDETLKMLGEKGTKHIQVLCPGFAADCLETLEEIAVQNREIFLEAGGKQYEYIPALNADAAHIEMMVNLTAPYR
;
A
#
# COMPACT_ATOMS: atom_id res chain seq x y z
N MET A 1 35.26 -0.18 18.86
CA MET A 1 34.53 0.20 17.63
C MET A 1 33.30 0.99 18.09
N HIS A 2 33.16 2.25 17.67
CA HIS A 2 31.89 2.96 17.91
C HIS A 2 30.79 2.25 17.11
N GLN A 3 29.80 1.72 17.81
CA GLN A 3 28.63 1.11 17.15
C GLN A 3 27.92 2.21 16.35
N THR A 4 27.80 2.02 15.05
CA THR A 4 27.15 2.99 14.16
C THR A 4 25.67 3.05 14.53
N LYS A 5 25.18 4.24 14.88
CA LYS A 5 23.75 4.42 15.21
C LYS A 5 22.88 4.04 14.02
N THR A 6 21.95 3.12 14.24
CA THR A 6 20.98 2.69 13.22
C THR A 6 19.67 3.47 13.38
N GLY A 7 19.05 3.82 12.26
CA GLY A 7 17.69 4.39 12.21
C GLY A 7 16.82 3.64 11.20
N ILE A 8 15.52 3.76 11.35
CA ILE A 8 14.54 3.14 10.44
C ILE A 8 13.85 4.23 9.62
N LEU A 9 13.79 4.03 8.31
CA LEU A 9 13.01 4.83 7.37
C LEU A 9 11.79 4.02 6.92
N LEU A 10 10.60 4.39 7.40
CA LEU A 10 9.35 3.93 6.84
C LEU A 10 9.09 4.69 5.53
N ALA A 11 8.88 3.99 4.43
CA ALA A 11 8.63 4.58 3.12
C ALA A 11 7.23 4.20 2.62
N ASN A 12 6.40 5.20 2.30
CA ASN A 12 5.06 4.97 1.75
C ASN A 12 4.83 5.80 0.48
N LEU A 13 3.71 5.55 -0.21
CA LEU A 13 3.37 6.16 -1.50
C LEU A 13 3.29 7.68 -1.41
N GLY A 14 2.53 8.15 -0.45
CA GLY A 14 2.19 9.54 -0.32
C GLY A 14 0.75 9.85 -0.68
N THR A 15 0.39 11.11 -0.48
CA THR A 15 -1.00 11.58 -0.55
C THR A 15 -1.01 13.09 -0.80
N PRO A 16 -2.11 13.68 -1.32
CA PRO A 16 -2.22 15.13 -1.40
C PRO A 16 -2.24 15.79 -0.02
N ASP A 17 -1.73 17.02 0.06
CA ASP A 17 -1.69 17.81 1.31
C ASP A 17 -3.08 18.24 1.78
N ALA A 18 -4.07 18.28 0.88
CA ALA A 18 -5.44 18.66 1.15
C ALA A 18 -6.39 18.02 0.12
N PRO A 19 -7.68 17.81 0.45
CA PRO A 19 -8.67 17.23 -0.45
C PRO A 19 -9.21 18.28 -1.43
N THR A 20 -8.31 19.05 -2.05
CA THR A 20 -8.63 20.10 -3.02
C THR A 20 -8.07 19.77 -4.40
N PRO A 21 -8.72 20.21 -5.50
CA PRO A 21 -8.23 19.95 -6.84
C PRO A 21 -6.79 20.41 -7.08
N GLY A 22 -6.37 21.52 -6.48
CA GLY A 22 -5.00 22.04 -6.59
C GLY A 22 -3.96 21.15 -5.91
N ALA A 23 -4.22 20.69 -4.69
CA ALA A 23 -3.33 19.79 -3.95
C ALA A 23 -3.27 18.41 -4.63
N VAL A 24 -4.41 17.86 -5.01
CA VAL A 24 -4.49 16.59 -5.75
C VAL A 24 -3.76 16.69 -7.10
N LYS A 25 -3.86 17.82 -7.81
CA LYS A 25 -3.13 18.02 -9.06
C LYS A 25 -1.61 18.01 -8.85
N ARG A 26 -1.10 18.61 -7.77
CA ARG A 26 0.34 18.59 -7.44
C ARG A 26 0.81 17.15 -7.15
N TYR A 27 0.08 16.44 -6.31
CA TYR A 27 0.35 15.05 -5.97
C TYR A 27 0.33 14.13 -7.21
N LEU A 28 -0.77 14.14 -7.97
CA LEU A 28 -0.92 13.31 -9.17
C LEU A 28 0.13 13.63 -10.23
N ARG A 29 0.54 14.90 -10.36
CA ARG A 29 1.62 15.28 -11.28
C ARG A 29 2.93 14.63 -10.89
N GLN A 30 3.29 14.60 -9.61
CA GLN A 30 4.50 13.94 -9.13
C GLN A 30 4.42 12.43 -9.33
N PHE A 31 3.35 11.81 -8.87
CA PHE A 31 3.10 10.37 -8.95
C PHE A 31 3.10 9.85 -10.41
N LEU A 32 2.30 10.45 -11.28
CA LEU A 32 2.17 10.02 -12.68
C LEU A 32 3.35 10.46 -13.57
N SER A 33 4.27 11.25 -13.06
CA SER A 33 5.52 11.57 -13.74
C SER A 33 6.63 10.56 -13.48
N ASP A 34 6.45 9.64 -12.54
CA ASP A 34 7.42 8.59 -12.28
C ASP A 34 7.42 7.55 -13.41
N LYS A 35 8.64 7.17 -13.88
CA LYS A 35 8.79 6.14 -14.92
C LYS A 35 8.44 4.75 -14.43
N ARG A 36 8.61 4.49 -13.14
CA ARG A 36 8.21 3.22 -12.53
C ARG A 36 6.70 3.04 -12.48
N VAL A 37 5.96 4.15 -12.39
CA VAL A 37 4.48 4.15 -12.36
C VAL A 37 3.90 4.16 -13.77
N VAL A 38 4.43 5.03 -14.64
CA VAL A 38 4.01 5.13 -16.03
C VAL A 38 5.24 5.14 -16.92
N ASP A 39 5.52 4.04 -17.60
CA ASP A 39 6.70 3.86 -18.43
C ASP A 39 6.52 4.24 -19.91
N THR A 40 5.44 4.93 -20.23
CA THR A 40 5.16 5.49 -21.55
C THR A 40 6.21 6.55 -21.95
N SER A 41 6.49 6.67 -23.26
CA SER A 41 7.39 7.71 -23.81
C SER A 41 7.05 9.09 -23.25
N ARG A 42 8.05 9.79 -22.72
CA ARG A 42 7.85 11.11 -22.07
C ARG A 42 7.38 12.18 -23.06
N LEU A 43 7.76 12.09 -24.31
CA LEU A 43 7.31 13.03 -25.34
C LEU A 43 5.80 12.96 -25.58
N LEU A 44 5.21 11.77 -25.47
CA LEU A 44 3.76 11.56 -25.59
C LEU A 44 3.04 11.77 -24.25
N TRP A 45 3.64 11.29 -23.15
CA TRP A 45 3.00 11.28 -21.85
C TRP A 45 2.85 12.69 -21.24
N TRP A 46 3.87 13.53 -21.34
CA TRP A 46 3.85 14.85 -20.69
C TRP A 46 2.78 15.81 -21.18
N PRO A 47 2.55 15.97 -22.51
CA PRO A 47 1.44 16.76 -22.99
C PRO A 47 0.08 16.20 -22.56
N LEU A 48 -0.09 14.87 -22.65
CA LEU A 48 -1.32 14.19 -22.25
C LEU A 48 -1.58 14.35 -20.74
N LEU A 49 -0.56 14.12 -19.91
CA LEU A 49 -0.67 14.25 -18.46
C LEU A 49 -1.09 15.66 -18.07
N ARG A 50 -0.39 16.69 -18.58
CA ARG A 50 -0.59 18.08 -18.15
C ARG A 50 -1.83 18.72 -18.78
N GLY A 51 -2.12 18.41 -20.05
CA GLY A 51 -3.19 19.04 -20.81
C GLY A 51 -4.55 18.36 -20.63
N VAL A 52 -4.58 17.07 -20.35
CA VAL A 52 -5.83 16.30 -20.31
C VAL A 52 -6.03 15.61 -18.96
N ILE A 53 -5.09 14.75 -18.55
CA ILE A 53 -5.31 13.87 -17.39
C ILE A 53 -5.44 14.68 -16.09
N LEU A 54 -4.48 15.53 -15.78
CA LEU A 54 -4.50 16.32 -14.53
C LEU A 54 -5.71 17.25 -14.42
N PRO A 55 -6.08 18.03 -15.49
CA PRO A 55 -7.27 18.88 -15.41
C PRO A 55 -8.57 18.12 -15.16
N ILE A 56 -8.74 16.93 -15.75
CA ILE A 56 -9.97 16.14 -15.65
C ILE A 56 -10.00 15.33 -14.36
N ARG A 57 -8.90 14.66 -14.02
CA ARG A 57 -8.87 13.75 -12.86
C ARG A 57 -8.79 14.47 -11.51
N SER A 58 -8.04 15.58 -11.43
CA SER A 58 -7.81 16.21 -10.13
C SER A 58 -9.09 16.64 -9.41
N PRO A 59 -10.09 17.26 -10.08
CA PRO A 59 -11.36 17.56 -9.41
C PRO A 59 -12.16 16.34 -8.98
N ARG A 60 -12.14 15.26 -9.77
CA ARG A 60 -12.85 14.01 -9.45
C ARG A 60 -12.21 13.31 -8.25
N VAL A 61 -10.90 13.15 -8.30
CA VAL A 61 -10.13 12.52 -7.20
C VAL A 61 -10.19 13.36 -5.93
N ALA A 62 -10.25 14.69 -6.03
CA ALA A 62 -10.44 15.56 -4.85
C ALA A 62 -11.77 15.29 -4.14
N LYS A 63 -12.85 15.02 -4.88
CA LYS A 63 -14.15 14.64 -4.28
C LYS A 63 -14.07 13.31 -3.55
N LEU A 64 -13.36 12.33 -4.12
CA LEU A 64 -13.15 11.04 -3.45
C LEU A 64 -12.29 11.19 -2.18
N TYR A 65 -11.26 12.05 -2.20
CA TYR A 65 -10.53 12.37 -0.99
C TYR A 65 -11.40 13.06 0.06
N GLN A 66 -12.31 13.94 -0.35
CA GLN A 66 -13.23 14.61 0.58
C GLN A 66 -14.12 13.63 1.35
N SER A 67 -14.56 12.53 0.72
CA SER A 67 -15.42 11.53 1.38
C SER A 67 -14.70 10.68 2.43
N VAL A 68 -13.37 10.54 2.34
CA VAL A 68 -12.58 9.73 3.28
C VAL A 68 -11.63 10.57 4.15
N TRP A 69 -11.64 11.90 3.99
CA TRP A 69 -10.70 12.77 4.69
C TRP A 69 -10.97 12.79 6.19
N MET A 70 -9.94 12.50 6.99
CA MET A 70 -10.02 12.50 8.44
C MET A 70 -9.71 13.92 8.98
N GLU A 71 -10.02 14.16 10.25
CA GLU A 71 -9.72 15.44 10.92
C GLU A 71 -8.22 15.79 10.86
N GLU A 72 -7.35 14.77 11.02
CA GLU A 72 -5.88 14.92 11.04
C GLU A 72 -5.25 14.91 9.64
N GLY A 73 -6.02 14.64 8.58
CA GLY A 73 -5.52 14.58 7.19
C GLY A 73 -6.04 13.40 6.37
N SER A 74 -5.31 13.05 5.30
CA SER A 74 -5.66 11.87 4.52
C SER A 74 -5.44 10.59 5.33
N PRO A 75 -6.26 9.54 5.13
CA PRO A 75 -6.11 8.27 5.85
C PRO A 75 -4.70 7.70 5.76
N LEU A 76 -4.11 7.65 4.56
CA LEU A 76 -2.76 7.15 4.38
C LEU A 76 -1.73 7.88 5.25
N MET A 77 -1.83 9.21 5.33
CA MET A 77 -0.91 10.01 6.16
C MET A 77 -1.13 9.76 7.64
N VAL A 78 -2.38 9.76 8.07
CA VAL A 78 -2.75 9.56 9.49
C VAL A 78 -2.27 8.20 9.97
N TYR A 79 -2.58 7.14 9.25
CA TYR A 79 -2.17 5.79 9.64
C TYR A 79 -0.66 5.58 9.53
N SER A 80 0.01 6.12 8.50
CA SER A 80 1.47 6.04 8.41
C SER A 80 2.18 6.75 9.57
N ARG A 81 1.66 7.91 10.02
CA ARG A 81 2.18 8.59 11.21
C ARG A 81 1.94 7.78 12.48
N ARG A 82 0.78 7.17 12.63
CA ARG A 82 0.48 6.29 13.76
C ARG A 82 1.40 5.06 13.77
N GLN A 83 1.70 4.48 12.62
CA GLN A 83 2.70 3.40 12.48
C GLN A 83 4.08 3.88 12.90
N GLN A 84 4.54 5.03 12.42
CA GLN A 84 5.83 5.62 12.81
C GLN A 84 5.92 5.83 14.32
N GLN A 85 4.91 6.44 14.92
CA GLN A 85 4.87 6.74 16.36
C GLN A 85 4.85 5.46 17.20
N ALA A 86 4.03 4.48 16.81
CA ALA A 86 3.94 3.20 17.50
C ALA A 86 5.25 2.40 17.41
N LEU A 87 5.90 2.38 16.25
CA LEU A 87 7.20 1.73 16.07
C LEU A 87 8.31 2.45 16.88
N ALA A 88 8.32 3.77 16.87
CA ALA A 88 9.28 4.57 17.66
C ALA A 88 9.10 4.33 19.17
N ALA A 89 7.86 4.20 19.64
CA ALA A 89 7.59 3.87 21.05
C ALA A 89 8.10 2.47 21.46
N ARG A 90 8.11 1.51 20.53
CA ARG A 90 8.67 0.17 20.75
C ARG A 90 10.20 0.12 20.66
N LEU A 91 10.82 1.12 20.03
CA LEU A 91 12.25 1.19 19.75
C LEU A 91 12.84 2.53 20.20
N PRO A 92 12.85 2.85 21.52
CA PRO A 92 13.20 4.19 22.02
C PRO A 92 14.61 4.65 21.66
N ASP A 93 15.55 3.73 21.46
CA ASP A 93 16.94 4.03 21.11
C ASP A 93 17.19 4.09 19.59
N THR A 94 16.19 3.77 18.77
CA THR A 94 16.30 3.72 17.31
C THR A 94 15.44 4.82 16.68
N PRO A 95 16.01 5.87 16.09
CA PRO A 95 15.25 6.88 15.38
C PRO A 95 14.39 6.28 14.25
N VAL A 96 13.11 6.65 14.19
CA VAL A 96 12.18 6.21 13.16
C VAL A 96 11.64 7.43 12.41
N ALA A 97 11.93 7.52 11.12
CA ALA A 97 11.42 8.56 10.24
C ALA A 97 10.38 8.00 9.24
N LEU A 98 9.45 8.84 8.83
CA LEU A 98 8.49 8.55 7.79
C LEU A 98 8.79 9.41 6.56
N GLY A 99 8.92 8.78 5.38
CA GLY A 99 9.09 9.45 4.11
C GLY A 99 8.09 8.98 3.07
N MET A 100 7.60 9.91 2.27
CA MET A 100 6.69 9.64 1.17
C MET A 100 7.44 9.69 -0.17
N SER A 101 7.13 8.74 -1.07
CA SER A 101 7.64 8.76 -2.44
C SER A 101 7.12 9.98 -3.20
N TYR A 102 5.87 10.39 -2.92
CA TYR A 102 5.21 11.54 -3.55
C TYR A 102 4.50 12.38 -2.49
N GLY A 103 4.73 13.69 -2.50
CA GLY A 103 4.19 14.61 -1.50
C GLY A 103 5.11 14.83 -0.30
N SER A 104 4.53 15.09 0.87
CA SER A 104 5.24 15.44 2.11
C SER A 104 4.79 14.58 3.28
N PRO A 105 5.72 14.26 4.26
CA PRO A 105 7.15 14.51 4.23
C PRO A 105 7.85 13.69 3.14
N SER A 106 8.82 14.26 2.46
CA SER A 106 9.51 13.53 1.39
C SER A 106 10.52 12.51 1.92
N LEU A 107 10.88 11.49 1.11
CA LEU A 107 11.98 10.58 1.45
C LEU A 107 13.28 11.35 1.71
N ALA A 108 13.52 12.45 0.97
CA ALA A 108 14.70 13.28 1.16
C ALA A 108 14.74 13.93 2.55
N SER A 109 13.64 14.57 2.99
CA SER A 109 13.57 15.16 4.32
C SER A 109 13.72 14.11 5.42
N ALA A 110 13.08 12.93 5.26
CA ALA A 110 13.19 11.86 6.24
C ALA A 110 14.62 11.31 6.38
N VAL A 111 15.35 11.18 5.27
CA VAL A 111 16.78 10.82 5.28
C VAL A 111 17.60 11.92 5.98
N ASP A 112 17.36 13.20 5.67
CA ASP A 112 18.05 14.31 6.30
C ASP A 112 17.80 14.37 7.82
N ASP A 113 16.58 14.12 8.27
CA ASP A 113 16.20 14.08 9.68
C ASP A 113 16.93 12.93 10.43
N LEU A 114 17.08 11.75 9.82
CA LEU A 114 17.84 10.65 10.40
C LEU A 114 19.34 10.99 10.51
N LEU A 115 19.91 11.55 9.45
CA LEU A 115 21.32 11.94 9.44
C LEU A 115 21.62 13.04 10.46
N ALA A 116 20.73 14.01 10.64
CA ALA A 116 20.83 15.06 11.64
C ALA A 116 20.82 14.51 13.08
N GLN A 117 20.21 13.34 13.29
CA GLN A 117 20.23 12.62 14.57
C GLN A 117 21.48 11.73 14.76
N GLY A 118 22.45 11.80 13.86
CA GLY A 118 23.70 11.03 13.92
C GLY A 118 23.55 9.57 13.47
N VAL A 119 22.50 9.24 12.72
CA VAL A 119 22.31 7.90 12.14
C VAL A 119 23.35 7.68 11.04
N GLY A 120 24.13 6.61 11.16
CA GLY A 120 25.12 6.20 10.17
C GLY A 120 24.73 4.95 9.37
N HIS A 121 23.63 4.29 9.76
CA HIS A 121 23.04 3.16 9.04
C HIS A 121 21.51 3.28 9.03
N ILE A 122 20.90 3.23 7.86
CA ILE A 122 19.44 3.36 7.68
C ILE A 122 18.86 2.02 7.21
N VAL A 123 17.92 1.48 7.98
CA VAL A 123 17.08 0.36 7.56
C VAL A 123 15.84 0.93 6.88
N VAL A 124 15.69 0.67 5.60
CA VAL A 124 14.54 1.13 4.82
C VAL A 124 13.48 0.05 4.78
N LEU A 125 12.31 0.36 5.31
CA LEU A 125 11.13 -0.49 5.28
C LEU A 125 10.04 0.16 4.42
N PRO A 126 9.92 -0.22 3.13
CA PRO A 126 8.79 0.16 2.32
C PRO A 126 7.51 -0.46 2.87
N LEU A 127 6.47 0.35 3.05
CA LEU A 127 5.17 -0.10 3.57
C LEU A 127 4.32 -0.75 2.46
N TYR A 128 4.97 -1.63 1.70
CA TYR A 128 4.39 -2.44 0.64
C TYR A 128 4.79 -3.90 0.87
N PRO A 129 3.88 -4.74 1.40
CA PRO A 129 4.21 -6.13 1.73
C PRO A 129 4.72 -6.93 0.53
N GLN A 130 4.13 -6.72 -0.64
CA GLN A 130 4.51 -7.37 -1.90
C GLN A 130 5.35 -6.40 -2.73
N TYR A 131 6.52 -6.85 -3.17
CA TYR A 131 7.34 -6.08 -4.10
C TYR A 131 6.59 -5.80 -5.41
N SER A 132 6.75 -4.58 -5.93
CA SER A 132 6.47 -4.22 -7.32
C SER A 132 7.45 -3.16 -7.81
N CYS A 133 7.71 -3.14 -9.10
CA CYS A 133 8.56 -2.11 -9.69
C CYS A 133 7.96 -0.71 -9.56
N SER A 134 6.64 -0.58 -9.51
CA SER A 134 5.94 0.69 -9.39
C SER A 134 5.89 1.27 -7.97
N THR A 135 6.25 0.47 -6.96
CA THR A 135 6.23 0.86 -5.54
C THR A 135 7.62 0.76 -4.92
N VAL A 136 8.07 -0.46 -4.62
CA VAL A 136 9.33 -0.71 -3.89
C VAL A 136 10.54 -0.26 -4.70
N ALA A 137 10.58 -0.54 -6.01
CA ALA A 137 11.69 -0.07 -6.84
C ALA A 137 11.67 1.45 -7.06
N ALA A 138 10.50 2.09 -7.04
CA ALA A 138 10.40 3.56 -7.06
C ALA A 138 11.01 4.19 -5.78
N VAL A 139 10.80 3.59 -4.61
CA VAL A 139 11.46 3.99 -3.36
C VAL A 139 12.98 3.87 -3.48
N TRP A 140 13.47 2.74 -4.02
CA TRP A 140 14.90 2.52 -4.22
C TRP A 140 15.52 3.56 -5.17
N ASP A 141 14.91 3.82 -6.32
CA ASP A 141 15.39 4.80 -7.29
C ASP A 141 15.48 6.22 -6.66
N GLU A 142 14.45 6.60 -5.89
CA GLU A 142 14.45 7.90 -5.21
C GLU A 142 15.52 7.99 -4.13
N LEU A 143 15.72 6.93 -3.32
CA LEU A 143 16.80 6.87 -2.35
C LEU A 143 18.19 6.98 -3.02
N ALA A 144 18.41 6.24 -4.10
CA ALA A 144 19.66 6.33 -4.86
C ALA A 144 19.92 7.76 -5.37
N ARG A 145 18.86 8.43 -5.87
CA ARG A 145 18.92 9.83 -6.33
C ARG A 145 19.21 10.81 -5.18
N ILE A 146 18.69 10.57 -3.98
CA ILE A 146 18.94 11.38 -2.78
C ILE A 146 20.38 11.22 -2.34
N LEU A 147 20.85 9.98 -2.21
CA LEU A 147 22.19 9.66 -1.71
C LEU A 147 23.30 10.09 -2.67
N ALA A 148 23.06 10.03 -3.98
CA ALA A 148 24.00 10.52 -4.99
C ALA A 148 24.39 12.01 -4.84
N LYS A 149 23.58 12.80 -4.14
CA LYS A 149 23.84 14.22 -3.87
C LYS A 149 24.61 14.47 -2.57
N LYS A 150 24.83 13.45 -1.76
CA LYS A 150 25.49 13.58 -0.46
C LYS A 150 26.97 13.26 -0.53
N ARG A 151 27.79 13.99 0.22
CA ARG A 151 29.25 13.73 0.34
C ARG A 151 29.53 12.51 1.22
N ALA A 152 28.80 12.37 2.33
CA ALA A 152 28.83 11.21 3.20
C ALA A 152 27.49 10.47 3.10
N ILE A 153 27.56 9.19 2.77
CA ILE A 153 26.38 8.33 2.67
C ILE A 153 26.35 7.37 3.86
N PRO A 154 25.18 7.13 4.48
CA PRO A 154 25.02 6.10 5.50
C PRO A 154 25.09 4.70 4.88
N GLY A 155 25.32 3.67 5.70
CA GLY A 155 24.99 2.31 5.32
C GLY A 155 23.50 2.16 5.06
N ILE A 156 23.11 1.31 4.11
CA ILE A 156 21.70 1.07 3.77
C ILE A 156 21.39 -0.43 3.83
N SER A 157 20.40 -0.79 4.62
CA SER A 157 19.71 -2.08 4.50
C SER A 157 18.32 -1.83 3.94
N PHE A 158 17.98 -2.48 2.84
CA PHE A 158 16.71 -2.27 2.15
C PHE A 158 15.86 -3.55 2.17
N ILE A 159 14.72 -3.50 2.82
CA ILE A 159 13.78 -4.62 2.88
C ILE A 159 12.94 -4.60 1.60
N ARG A 160 13.18 -5.57 0.73
CA ARG A 160 12.57 -5.63 -0.60
C ARG A 160 11.07 -5.97 -0.54
N ASP A 161 10.71 -6.96 0.26
CA ASP A 161 9.33 -7.41 0.47
C ASP A 161 9.24 -8.23 1.75
N TYR A 162 8.01 -8.44 2.22
CA TYR A 162 7.69 -9.31 3.36
C TYR A 162 6.38 -10.09 3.12
N ALA A 163 6.09 -10.39 1.84
CA ALA A 163 4.85 -11.01 1.37
C ALA A 163 4.52 -12.35 2.05
N GLY A 164 5.54 -13.13 2.41
CA GLY A 164 5.40 -14.42 3.11
C GLY A 164 5.98 -14.41 4.53
N ASP A 165 6.25 -13.24 5.10
CA ASP A 165 6.76 -13.13 6.46
C ASP A 165 5.75 -13.72 7.47
N PRO A 166 6.17 -14.63 8.38
CA PRO A 166 5.26 -15.30 9.30
C PRO A 166 4.49 -14.35 10.23
N ASP A 167 5.13 -13.28 10.71
CA ASP A 167 4.50 -12.33 11.63
C ASP A 167 3.48 -11.46 10.86
N TYR A 168 3.79 -11.11 9.60
CA TYR A 168 2.84 -10.43 8.73
C TYR A 168 1.60 -11.30 8.43
N ILE A 169 1.79 -12.56 8.08
CA ILE A 169 0.70 -13.51 7.84
C ILE A 169 -0.12 -13.73 9.12
N HIS A 170 0.54 -13.83 10.27
CA HIS A 170 -0.14 -13.94 11.55
C HIS A 170 -1.02 -12.73 11.86
N ALA A 171 -0.52 -11.51 11.63
CA ALA A 171 -1.29 -10.28 11.83
C ALA A 171 -2.52 -10.23 10.90
N LEU A 172 -2.37 -10.57 9.62
CA LEU A 172 -3.50 -10.66 8.69
C LEU A 172 -4.52 -11.71 9.13
N ALA A 173 -4.07 -12.91 9.52
CA ALA A 173 -4.97 -13.97 9.98
C ALA A 173 -5.73 -13.57 11.25
N ALA A 174 -5.08 -12.87 12.18
CA ALA A 174 -5.73 -12.34 13.38
C ALA A 174 -6.82 -11.31 13.03
N SER A 175 -6.55 -10.39 12.11
CA SER A 175 -7.52 -9.39 11.61
C SER A 175 -8.74 -10.06 10.96
N VAL A 176 -8.53 -11.07 10.12
CA VAL A 176 -9.61 -11.84 9.48
C VAL A 176 -10.45 -12.56 10.53
N ARG A 177 -9.82 -13.25 11.48
CA ARG A 177 -10.55 -13.96 12.56
C ARG A 177 -11.35 -13.00 13.43
N ALA A 178 -10.82 -11.83 13.72
CA ALA A 178 -11.55 -10.80 14.47
C ALA A 178 -12.80 -10.34 13.71
N SER A 179 -12.69 -10.15 12.40
CA SER A 179 -13.83 -9.80 11.54
C SER A 179 -14.87 -10.92 11.51
N PHE A 180 -14.45 -12.17 11.37
CA PHE A 180 -15.36 -13.34 11.40
C PHE A 180 -16.08 -13.47 12.74
N ALA A 181 -15.40 -13.18 13.85
CA ALA A 181 -16.01 -13.21 15.18
C ALA A 181 -17.13 -12.16 15.35
N VAL A 182 -17.00 -11.01 14.70
CA VAL A 182 -17.98 -9.91 14.77
C VAL A 182 -19.11 -10.09 13.78
N HIS A 183 -18.79 -10.46 12.54
CA HIS A 183 -19.74 -10.43 11.41
C HIS A 183 -20.21 -11.84 10.97
N GLY A 184 -19.68 -12.90 11.59
CA GLY A 184 -19.87 -14.27 11.15
C GLY A 184 -18.94 -14.65 10.00
N GLU A 185 -18.78 -15.96 9.76
CA GLU A 185 -17.99 -16.42 8.60
C GLU A 185 -18.71 -16.13 7.29
N PRO A 186 -18.04 -15.52 6.30
CA PRO A 186 -18.63 -15.24 5.00
C PRO A 186 -18.75 -16.50 4.15
N ASP A 187 -19.56 -16.45 3.08
CA ASP A 187 -19.52 -17.47 2.02
C ASP A 187 -18.15 -17.49 1.34
N LEU A 188 -17.54 -16.31 1.17
CA LEU A 188 -16.25 -16.14 0.51
C LEU A 188 -15.44 -14.99 1.17
N LEU A 189 -14.17 -15.26 1.46
CA LEU A 189 -13.16 -14.23 1.76
C LEU A 189 -12.50 -13.80 0.45
N LEU A 190 -12.60 -12.52 0.10
CA LEU A 190 -11.97 -11.94 -1.09
C LEU A 190 -10.70 -11.19 -0.68
N LEU A 191 -9.58 -11.54 -1.31
CA LEU A 191 -8.29 -10.85 -1.13
C LEU A 191 -8.06 -9.94 -2.34
N SER A 192 -8.25 -8.64 -2.16
CA SER A 192 -8.11 -7.65 -3.23
C SER A 192 -6.74 -6.98 -3.15
N TYR A 193 -5.92 -7.18 -4.18
CA TYR A 193 -4.62 -6.51 -4.33
C TYR A 193 -4.73 -5.37 -5.34
N HIS A 194 -3.88 -4.37 -5.24
CA HIS A 194 -3.80 -3.36 -6.29
C HIS A 194 -3.33 -3.98 -7.59
N GLY A 195 -4.04 -3.73 -8.70
CA GLY A 195 -3.63 -4.21 -10.00
C GLY A 195 -2.37 -3.51 -10.52
N ILE A 196 -1.66 -4.18 -11.40
CA ILE A 196 -0.62 -3.59 -12.25
C ILE A 196 -0.87 -4.01 -13.72
N PRO A 197 -0.36 -3.26 -14.71
CA PRO A 197 -0.43 -3.69 -16.10
C PRO A 197 0.20 -5.08 -16.30
N GLN A 198 -0.48 -5.97 -17.04
CA GLN A 198 0.00 -7.33 -17.29
C GLN A 198 1.41 -7.33 -17.91
N ARG A 199 1.73 -6.33 -18.72
CA ARG A 199 3.06 -6.23 -19.33
C ARG A 199 4.18 -6.02 -18.31
N TYR A 200 3.95 -5.42 -17.14
CA TYR A 200 4.98 -5.29 -16.08
C TYR A 200 5.37 -6.69 -15.57
N ALA A 201 4.37 -7.53 -15.29
CA ALA A 201 4.62 -8.92 -14.92
C ALA A 201 5.37 -9.68 -16.03
N ASN A 202 4.99 -9.49 -17.30
CA ASN A 202 5.64 -10.11 -18.44
C ASN A 202 7.10 -9.63 -18.64
N GLN A 203 7.44 -8.45 -18.12
CA GLN A 203 8.78 -7.86 -18.13
C GLN A 203 9.60 -8.18 -16.89
N GLY A 204 9.10 -9.02 -15.98
CA GLY A 204 9.85 -9.52 -14.83
C GLY A 204 9.48 -8.91 -13.48
N ASP A 205 8.39 -8.13 -13.39
CA ASP A 205 7.84 -7.73 -12.07
C ASP A 205 7.18 -8.97 -11.43
N ASP A 206 7.76 -9.45 -10.32
CA ASP A 206 7.30 -10.65 -9.62
C ASP A 206 6.12 -10.39 -8.67
N TYR A 207 5.53 -9.20 -8.70
CA TYR A 207 4.38 -8.81 -7.88
C TYR A 207 3.24 -9.83 -7.88
N PRO A 208 2.77 -10.38 -9.02
CA PRO A 208 1.70 -11.38 -9.00
C PRO A 208 2.08 -12.64 -8.22
N GLN A 209 3.37 -13.00 -8.24
CA GLN A 209 3.85 -14.14 -7.45
C GLN A 209 3.84 -13.82 -5.95
N ARG A 210 4.26 -12.60 -5.56
CA ARG A 210 4.22 -12.16 -4.16
C ARG A 210 2.79 -12.13 -3.62
N CYS A 211 1.82 -11.68 -4.43
CA CYS A 211 0.40 -11.73 -4.06
C CYS A 211 -0.09 -13.17 -3.84
N ARG A 212 0.30 -14.11 -4.73
CA ARG A 212 -0.01 -15.53 -4.56
C ARG A 212 0.64 -16.14 -3.32
N ASP A 213 1.88 -15.76 -3.01
CA ASP A 213 2.57 -16.23 -1.81
C ASP A 213 1.84 -15.78 -0.55
N THR A 214 1.50 -14.48 -0.43
CA THR A 214 0.68 -13.98 0.69
C THR A 214 -0.66 -14.71 0.79
N THR A 215 -1.35 -14.88 -0.34
CA THR A 215 -2.65 -15.58 -0.38
C THR A 215 -2.52 -17.01 0.13
N ARG A 216 -1.54 -17.77 -0.37
CA ARG A 216 -1.31 -19.17 0.03
C ARG A 216 -1.01 -19.30 1.52
N GLU A 217 -0.09 -18.47 2.03
CA GLU A 217 0.29 -18.51 3.44
C GLU A 217 -0.88 -18.09 4.36
N LEU A 218 -1.67 -17.09 3.95
CA LEU A 218 -2.85 -16.65 4.70
C LEU A 218 -3.95 -17.73 4.72
N VAL A 219 -4.23 -18.37 3.59
CA VAL A 219 -5.18 -19.51 3.51
C VAL A 219 -4.75 -20.62 4.46
N SER A 220 -3.46 -20.97 4.44
CA SER A 220 -2.89 -21.97 5.35
C SER A 220 -3.03 -21.57 6.82
N ALA A 221 -2.70 -20.33 7.15
CA ALA A 221 -2.78 -19.82 8.53
C ALA A 221 -4.22 -19.74 9.05
N LEU A 222 -5.20 -19.46 8.18
CA LEU A 222 -6.62 -19.45 8.54
C LEU A 222 -7.21 -20.85 8.68
N GLY A 223 -6.63 -21.86 8.02
CA GLY A 223 -7.19 -23.21 7.92
C GLY A 223 -8.46 -23.29 7.07
N LEU A 224 -8.67 -22.31 6.18
CA LEU A 224 -9.83 -22.26 5.30
C LEU A 224 -9.64 -23.18 4.09
N PRO A 225 -10.71 -23.81 3.57
CA PRO A 225 -10.67 -24.45 2.28
C PRO A 225 -10.32 -23.44 1.17
N PRO A 226 -9.41 -23.78 0.24
CA PRO A 226 -9.00 -22.83 -0.81
C PRO A 226 -10.14 -22.22 -1.63
N GLU A 227 -11.22 -22.97 -1.86
CA GLU A 227 -12.42 -22.54 -2.56
C GLU A 227 -13.21 -21.45 -1.83
N ARG A 228 -12.97 -21.24 -0.55
CA ARG A 228 -13.57 -20.15 0.26
C ARG A 228 -12.74 -18.87 0.24
N VAL A 229 -11.62 -18.85 -0.47
CA VAL A 229 -10.76 -17.67 -0.60
C VAL A 229 -10.49 -17.38 -2.06
N MET A 230 -10.69 -16.15 -2.47
CA MET A 230 -10.45 -15.73 -3.85
C MET A 230 -9.53 -14.52 -3.90
N MET A 231 -8.48 -14.59 -4.72
CA MET A 231 -7.58 -13.48 -4.99
C MET A 231 -8.04 -12.70 -6.21
N THR A 232 -8.09 -11.37 -6.09
CA THR A 232 -8.49 -10.45 -7.17
C THR A 232 -7.60 -9.22 -7.20
N PHE A 233 -7.76 -8.39 -8.26
CA PHE A 233 -6.99 -7.16 -8.46
C PHE A 233 -7.93 -5.96 -8.68
N GLN A 234 -7.70 -4.86 -7.94
CA GLN A 234 -8.47 -3.62 -7.98
C GLN A 234 -7.75 -2.50 -8.75
N SER A 235 -8.43 -1.37 -8.92
CA SER A 235 -7.85 -0.08 -9.32
C SER A 235 -7.24 -0.05 -10.72
N ARG A 236 -7.78 -0.83 -11.67
CA ARG A 236 -7.32 -0.80 -13.06
C ARG A 236 -7.52 0.58 -13.69
N PHE A 237 -6.55 0.97 -14.52
CA PHE A 237 -6.58 2.25 -15.20
C PHE A 237 -6.22 2.14 -16.69
N GLY A 238 -6.93 2.91 -17.53
CA GLY A 238 -6.67 2.95 -18.97
C GLY A 238 -7.27 1.79 -19.73
N ARG A 239 -6.72 1.49 -20.91
CA ARG A 239 -7.26 0.47 -21.85
C ARG A 239 -6.37 -0.75 -22.03
N GLU A 240 -5.15 -0.71 -21.49
CA GLU A 240 -4.27 -1.87 -21.55
C GLU A 240 -4.74 -2.99 -20.61
N PRO A 241 -4.41 -4.26 -20.88
CA PRO A 241 -4.70 -5.37 -19.97
C PRO A 241 -3.95 -5.23 -18.64
N TRP A 242 -4.67 -5.41 -17.54
CA TRP A 242 -4.13 -5.48 -16.18
C TRP A 242 -4.22 -6.90 -15.64
N LEU A 243 -3.60 -7.15 -14.50
CA LEU A 243 -3.73 -8.43 -13.79
C LEU A 243 -5.19 -8.75 -13.50
N THR A 244 -5.56 -10.00 -13.68
CA THR A 244 -6.92 -10.52 -13.48
C THR A 244 -6.94 -11.64 -12.43
N PRO A 245 -8.12 -11.98 -11.84
CA PRO A 245 -9.45 -11.41 -12.09
C PRO A 245 -9.63 -10.01 -11.47
N TYR A 246 -10.49 -9.18 -12.07
CA TYR A 246 -10.79 -7.84 -11.54
C TYR A 246 -11.77 -7.91 -10.38
N THR A 247 -11.55 -7.13 -9.32
CA THR A 247 -12.36 -7.15 -8.09
C THR A 247 -13.81 -6.76 -8.34
N ASP A 248 -14.05 -5.66 -9.04
CA ASP A 248 -15.39 -5.16 -9.37
C ASP A 248 -16.22 -6.14 -10.19
N GLU A 249 -15.63 -6.71 -11.25
CA GLU A 249 -16.31 -7.72 -12.10
C GLU A 249 -16.56 -9.02 -11.34
N THR A 250 -15.63 -9.43 -10.49
CA THR A 250 -15.76 -10.64 -9.66
C THR A 250 -16.87 -10.49 -8.66
N LEU A 251 -16.95 -9.36 -7.96
CA LEU A 251 -18.01 -9.08 -6.98
C LEU A 251 -19.39 -9.06 -7.63
N LYS A 252 -19.52 -8.41 -8.80
CA LYS A 252 -20.77 -8.44 -9.57
C LYS A 252 -21.17 -9.87 -9.93
N MET A 253 -20.27 -10.64 -10.52
CA MET A 253 -20.52 -12.05 -10.88
C MET A 253 -20.94 -12.89 -9.67
N LEU A 254 -20.29 -12.71 -8.52
CA LEU A 254 -20.61 -13.47 -7.30
C LEU A 254 -22.00 -13.14 -6.78
N GLY A 255 -22.39 -11.85 -6.75
CA GLY A 255 -23.75 -11.42 -6.38
C GLY A 255 -24.81 -12.02 -7.32
N GLU A 256 -24.60 -11.95 -8.64
CA GLU A 256 -25.49 -12.53 -9.67
C GLU A 256 -25.61 -14.06 -9.55
N LYS A 257 -24.54 -14.75 -9.14
CA LYS A 257 -24.53 -16.20 -8.88
C LYS A 257 -25.15 -16.60 -7.54
N GLY A 258 -25.54 -15.64 -6.72
CA GLY A 258 -26.28 -15.91 -5.48
C GLY A 258 -25.40 -15.99 -4.22
N THR A 259 -24.12 -15.65 -4.26
CA THR A 259 -23.31 -15.44 -3.05
C THR A 259 -23.96 -14.36 -2.19
N LYS A 260 -24.11 -14.62 -0.89
CA LYS A 260 -24.86 -13.73 0.01
C LYS A 260 -23.98 -12.89 0.90
N HIS A 261 -22.91 -13.46 1.43
CA HIS A 261 -22.02 -12.80 2.39
C HIS A 261 -20.57 -12.88 1.92
N ILE A 262 -19.93 -11.72 1.76
CA ILE A 262 -18.51 -11.60 1.42
C ILE A 262 -17.82 -10.70 2.42
N GLN A 263 -16.61 -11.10 2.83
CA GLN A 263 -15.68 -10.19 3.51
C GLN A 263 -14.46 -9.95 2.61
N VAL A 264 -14.01 -8.71 2.56
CA VAL A 264 -12.91 -8.28 1.67
C VAL A 264 -11.75 -7.72 2.48
N LEU A 265 -10.56 -8.27 2.27
CA LEU A 265 -9.29 -7.80 2.82
C LEU A 265 -8.40 -7.30 1.68
N CYS A 266 -7.62 -6.25 1.92
CA CYS A 266 -6.62 -5.71 0.98
C CYS A 266 -5.19 -5.95 1.48
N PRO A 267 -4.60 -7.16 1.32
CA PRO A 267 -3.30 -7.46 1.94
C PRO A 267 -2.13 -6.65 1.37
N GLY A 268 -2.29 -6.07 0.18
CA GLY A 268 -1.26 -5.21 -0.42
C GLY A 268 -1.12 -3.83 0.22
N PHE A 269 -1.96 -3.50 1.19
CA PHE A 269 -2.02 -2.18 1.83
C PHE A 269 -1.68 -2.28 3.30
N ALA A 270 -0.53 -1.74 3.70
CA ALA A 270 -0.09 -1.69 5.10
C ALA A 270 -0.90 -0.67 5.93
N ALA A 271 -1.55 0.28 5.27
CA ALA A 271 -2.38 1.32 5.87
C ALA A 271 -3.59 1.60 4.98
N ASP A 272 -4.72 1.94 5.61
CA ASP A 272 -5.91 2.39 4.89
C ASP A 272 -5.64 3.67 4.12
N CYS A 273 -6.21 3.75 2.94
CA CYS A 273 -6.02 4.84 1.99
C CYS A 273 -7.30 5.07 1.17
N LEU A 274 -7.21 5.92 0.15
CA LEU A 274 -8.34 6.20 -0.73
C LEU A 274 -8.89 4.92 -1.38
N GLU A 275 -7.97 4.07 -1.87
CA GLU A 275 -8.29 2.84 -2.59
C GLU A 275 -9.00 1.81 -1.70
N THR A 276 -8.66 1.73 -0.43
CA THR A 276 -9.31 0.78 0.48
C THR A 276 -10.64 1.30 1.02
N LEU A 277 -10.70 2.57 1.41
CA LEU A 277 -11.87 3.14 2.08
C LEU A 277 -12.95 3.60 1.12
N GLU A 278 -12.60 4.02 -0.08
CA GLU A 278 -13.57 4.52 -1.06
C GLU A 278 -13.88 3.46 -2.13
N GLU A 279 -12.86 2.92 -2.81
CA GLU A 279 -13.07 1.94 -3.88
C GLU A 279 -13.58 0.61 -3.31
N ILE A 280 -12.92 0.04 -2.28
CA ILE A 280 -13.31 -1.29 -1.75
C ILE A 280 -14.47 -1.18 -0.77
N ALA A 281 -14.39 -0.31 0.24
CA ALA A 281 -15.39 -0.29 1.30
C ALA A 281 -16.71 0.36 0.88
N VAL A 282 -16.72 1.22 -0.18
CA VAL A 282 -17.93 1.88 -0.66
C VAL A 282 -18.33 1.38 -2.05
N GLN A 283 -17.55 1.69 -3.10
CA GLN A 283 -17.96 1.38 -4.49
C GLN A 283 -18.15 -0.14 -4.72
N ASN A 284 -17.18 -0.94 -4.32
CA ASN A 284 -17.25 -2.40 -4.52
C ASN A 284 -18.35 -3.05 -3.66
N ARG A 285 -18.63 -2.50 -2.48
CA ARG A 285 -19.77 -2.91 -1.67
C ARG A 285 -21.10 -2.66 -2.40
N GLU A 286 -21.26 -1.48 -2.98
CA GLU A 286 -22.46 -1.14 -3.77
C GLU A 286 -22.63 -2.10 -4.95
N ILE A 287 -21.57 -2.36 -5.72
CA ILE A 287 -21.59 -3.31 -6.86
C ILE A 287 -22.09 -4.68 -6.42
N PHE A 288 -21.56 -5.21 -5.30
CA PHE A 288 -21.94 -6.54 -4.82
C PHE A 288 -23.41 -6.59 -4.35
N LEU A 289 -23.85 -5.58 -3.60
CA LEU A 289 -25.23 -5.53 -3.08
C LEU A 289 -26.24 -5.36 -4.20
N GLU A 290 -25.98 -4.49 -5.17
CA GLU A 290 -26.84 -4.29 -6.37
C GLU A 290 -26.93 -5.54 -7.23
N ALA A 291 -25.86 -6.35 -7.28
CA ALA A 291 -25.84 -7.63 -7.98
C ALA A 291 -26.57 -8.78 -7.26
N GLY A 292 -27.14 -8.55 -6.07
CA GLY A 292 -27.93 -9.53 -5.32
C GLY A 292 -27.27 -10.09 -4.07
N GLY A 293 -26.07 -9.63 -3.73
CA GLY A 293 -25.44 -9.85 -2.43
C GLY A 293 -26.27 -9.29 -1.29
N LYS A 294 -26.00 -9.72 -0.05
CA LYS A 294 -26.77 -9.30 1.13
C LYS A 294 -25.91 -8.64 2.19
N GLN A 295 -24.70 -9.14 2.36
CA GLN A 295 -23.80 -8.72 3.42
C GLN A 295 -22.38 -8.60 2.86
N TYR A 296 -21.76 -7.45 3.11
CA TYR A 296 -20.42 -7.14 2.63
C TYR A 296 -19.69 -6.37 3.72
N GLU A 297 -18.56 -6.89 4.16
CA GLU A 297 -17.66 -6.21 5.09
C GLU A 297 -16.29 -5.98 4.47
N TYR A 298 -15.78 -4.79 4.65
CA TYR A 298 -14.38 -4.47 4.43
C TYR A 298 -13.62 -4.72 5.72
N ILE A 299 -12.58 -5.56 5.67
CA ILE A 299 -11.65 -5.78 6.78
C ILE A 299 -10.57 -4.70 6.68
N PRO A 300 -10.43 -3.79 7.66
CA PRO A 300 -9.46 -2.72 7.61
C PRO A 300 -8.03 -3.23 7.40
N ALA A 301 -7.20 -2.42 6.73
CA ALA A 301 -5.77 -2.67 6.69
C ALA A 301 -5.18 -2.76 8.10
N LEU A 302 -4.02 -3.37 8.25
CA LEU A 302 -3.42 -3.57 9.58
C LEU A 302 -3.09 -2.25 10.30
N ASN A 303 -2.93 -1.15 9.58
CA ASN A 303 -2.71 0.18 10.15
C ASN A 303 -1.63 0.15 11.27
N ALA A 304 -1.89 0.75 12.41
CA ALA A 304 -1.00 0.73 13.59
C ALA A 304 -1.41 -0.35 14.62
N ASP A 305 -1.99 -1.46 14.17
CA ASP A 305 -2.32 -2.59 15.03
C ASP A 305 -1.06 -3.14 15.72
N ALA A 306 -1.21 -3.58 16.96
CA ALA A 306 -0.10 -4.05 17.78
C ALA A 306 0.68 -5.20 17.13
N ALA A 307 -0.02 -6.17 16.49
CA ALA A 307 0.61 -7.27 15.79
C ALA A 307 1.41 -6.80 14.55
N HIS A 308 0.90 -5.80 13.84
CA HIS A 308 1.60 -5.20 12.70
C HIS A 308 2.86 -4.44 13.13
N ILE A 309 2.79 -3.69 14.23
CA ILE A 309 3.95 -2.99 14.77
C ILE A 309 5.00 -3.99 15.28
N GLU A 310 4.59 -5.08 15.94
CA GLU A 310 5.51 -6.14 16.37
C GLU A 310 6.21 -6.80 15.18
N MET A 311 5.48 -7.07 14.10
CA MET A 311 6.07 -7.55 12.85
C MET A 311 7.14 -6.58 12.33
N MET A 312 6.89 -5.26 12.32
CA MET A 312 7.90 -4.29 11.90
C MET A 312 9.13 -4.29 12.82
N VAL A 313 8.96 -4.46 14.13
CA VAL A 313 10.05 -4.61 15.10
C VAL A 313 10.90 -5.82 14.76
N ASN A 314 10.28 -6.98 14.54
CA ASN A 314 10.96 -8.23 14.25
C ASN A 314 11.65 -8.21 12.87
N LEU A 315 10.95 -7.70 11.86
CA LEU A 315 11.46 -7.60 10.48
C LEU A 315 12.71 -6.71 10.38
N THR A 316 12.80 -5.67 11.22
CA THR A 316 13.96 -4.75 11.25
C THR A 316 15.05 -5.19 12.20
N ALA A 317 14.80 -6.13 13.12
CA ALA A 317 15.74 -6.55 14.16
C ALA A 317 17.12 -7.05 13.63
N PRO A 318 17.20 -7.83 12.53
CA PRO A 318 18.47 -8.31 12.02
C PRO A 318 19.42 -7.21 11.52
N TYR A 319 18.92 -6.00 11.32
CA TYR A 319 19.65 -4.87 10.72
C TYR A 319 20.01 -3.76 11.73
N ARG A 320 19.60 -3.90 12.99
CA ARG A 320 19.77 -2.88 14.04
C ARG A 320 20.97 -3.14 14.94
#